data_325ccef25e5408edb129dbc43fe4fb8f
#
_entry.id   325ccef25e5408edb129dbc43fe4fb8f
#
_cell.length_a   1.000
_cell.length_b   1.000
_cell.length_c   1.000
_cell.angle_alpha   90.00
_cell.angle_beta   90.00
_cell.angle_gamma   90.00
#
_symmetry.space_group_name_H-M   'P 1'
#
loop_
_entity.id
_entity.type
_entity.pdbx_description
1 polymer ?
#
loop_
_entity_poly.entity_id
_entity_poly.type
_entity_poly.pdbx_seq_one_letter_code
_entity_poly.pdbx_strand_id
1 'polypeptide(L)'
;RSRRQRQMCIRDSSEELNRRGIMQRKGYPESYDQRALMRFVTAVKSGARHVKAPVYSHTLYDRVPDEFVDVDRPDILILEGLNVLQTGPTLMISDLFDFSVYVDAPRADIERWYINRFLSLRQTAFRAPGAHFADYATLDDEAAAEVARRIWQQVNLPNLTENILPTRVRASLVLTKSRDHKVSRVRMRKL
;
A
#
# COMPACT_ATOMS: atom_id res chain seq x y z
N ARG A 1 -18.47 7.38 -16.72
CA ARG A 1 -17.40 8.33 -16.36
C ARG A 1 -16.28 7.54 -15.72
N SER A 2 -15.15 7.38 -16.43
CA SER A 2 -13.91 6.88 -15.85
C SER A 2 -13.47 7.87 -14.77
N ARG A 3 -13.79 7.60 -13.51
CA ARG A 3 -13.20 8.35 -12.41
C ARG A 3 -11.74 7.91 -12.33
N ARG A 4 -10.81 8.82 -12.60
CA ARG A 4 -9.39 8.60 -12.30
C ARG A 4 -9.32 8.20 -10.83
N GLN A 5 -8.89 6.97 -10.58
CA GLN A 5 -8.63 6.45 -9.24
C GLN A 5 -7.49 7.29 -8.66
N ARG A 6 -7.81 8.24 -7.78
CA ARG A 6 -6.79 8.93 -6.99
C ARG A 6 -6.49 8.03 -5.81
N GLN A 7 -5.24 7.69 -5.66
CA GLN A 7 -4.82 6.82 -4.56
C GLN A 7 -4.95 7.58 -3.25
N MET A 8 -5.89 7.16 -2.41
CA MET A 8 -6.00 7.61 -1.03
C MET A 8 -4.99 6.85 -0.20
N CYS A 9 -4.14 7.54 0.51
CA CYS A 9 -3.18 6.90 1.40
C CYS A 9 -3.15 7.64 2.74
N ILE A 10 -3.85 7.09 3.72
CA ILE A 10 -3.85 7.63 5.09
C ILE A 10 -2.61 7.09 5.80
N ARG A 11 -1.44 7.56 5.38
CA ARG A 11 -0.13 7.30 5.99
C ARG A 11 0.33 8.53 6.74
N ASP A 12 1.27 8.35 7.66
CA ASP A 12 2.01 9.48 8.24
C ASP A 12 2.80 10.20 7.15
N SER A 13 3.03 11.51 7.35
CA SER A 13 3.91 12.27 6.47
C SER A 13 5.37 11.82 6.62
N SER A 14 6.20 12.11 5.61
CA SER A 14 7.63 11.85 5.71
C SER A 14 8.28 12.61 6.87
N GLU A 15 7.80 13.83 7.16
CA GLU A 15 8.22 14.63 8.31
C GLU A 15 7.94 13.89 9.63
N GLU A 16 6.72 13.38 9.82
CA GLU A 16 6.35 12.62 11.02
C GLU A 16 7.16 11.32 11.15
N LEU A 17 7.37 10.60 10.05
CA LEU A 17 8.17 9.39 10.06
C LEU A 17 9.64 9.67 10.39
N ASN A 18 10.20 10.77 9.90
CA ASN A 18 11.56 11.22 10.24
C ASN A 18 11.64 11.63 11.71
N ARG A 19 10.67 12.38 12.23
CA ARG A 19 10.60 12.75 13.65
C ARG A 19 10.58 11.53 14.57
N ARG A 20 9.91 10.44 14.14
CA ARG A 20 9.84 9.16 14.85
C ARG A 20 11.03 8.23 14.58
N GLY A 21 11.96 8.61 13.67
CA GLY A 21 13.11 7.78 13.30
C GLY A 21 12.75 6.49 12.56
N ILE A 22 11.58 6.42 11.92
CA ILE A 22 11.08 5.21 11.24
C ILE A 22 10.84 5.41 9.74
N MET A 23 11.49 6.38 9.11
CA MET A 23 11.32 6.65 7.67
C MET A 23 11.67 5.44 6.80
N GLN A 24 12.67 4.66 7.16
CA GLN A 24 13.06 3.41 6.48
C GLN A 24 12.02 2.29 6.59
N ARG A 25 11.08 2.40 7.54
CA ARG A 25 9.97 1.47 7.72
C ARG A 25 8.66 1.98 7.07
N LYS A 26 8.77 2.92 6.13
CA LYS A 26 7.61 3.41 5.39
C LYS A 26 6.98 2.28 4.58
N GLY A 27 5.71 1.98 4.84
CA GLY A 27 5.00 0.80 4.32
C GLY A 27 4.74 -0.29 5.36
N TYR A 28 5.39 -0.22 6.53
CA TYR A 28 5.08 -1.05 7.68
C TYR A 28 3.81 -0.57 8.39
N PRO A 29 3.16 -1.40 9.24
CA PRO A 29 1.93 -1.03 9.94
C PRO A 29 2.04 0.29 10.73
N GLU A 30 3.16 0.51 11.40
CA GLU A 30 3.44 1.68 12.22
C GLU A 30 3.63 2.98 11.42
N SER A 31 3.77 2.90 10.09
CA SER A 31 3.88 4.07 9.21
C SER A 31 2.52 4.61 8.74
N TYR A 32 1.42 4.04 9.23
CA TYR A 32 0.07 4.46 8.90
C TYR A 32 -0.58 5.18 10.06
N ASP A 33 -1.28 6.27 9.77
CA ASP A 33 -2.18 6.89 10.73
C ASP A 33 -3.46 6.05 10.86
N GLN A 34 -3.37 4.99 11.67
CA GLN A 34 -4.47 4.06 11.87
C GLN A 34 -5.69 4.74 12.48
N ARG A 35 -5.49 5.78 13.32
CA ARG A 35 -6.59 6.53 13.94
C ARG A 35 -7.35 7.35 12.90
N ALA A 36 -6.63 8.04 12.00
CA ALA A 36 -7.26 8.79 10.92
C ALA A 36 -7.97 7.85 9.94
N LEU A 37 -7.37 6.70 9.62
CA LEU A 37 -7.98 5.68 8.77
C LEU A 37 -9.26 5.12 9.40
N MET A 38 -9.24 4.82 10.69
CA MET A 38 -10.41 4.35 11.43
C MET A 38 -11.53 5.41 11.40
N ARG A 39 -11.22 6.67 11.72
CA ARG A 39 -12.20 7.77 11.65
C ARG A 39 -12.80 7.90 10.26
N PHE A 40 -11.96 7.83 9.21
CA PHE A 40 -12.41 7.92 7.83
C PHE A 40 -13.42 6.82 7.48
N VAL A 41 -13.09 5.56 7.72
CA VAL A 41 -13.98 4.43 7.38
C VAL A 41 -15.25 4.44 8.22
N THR A 42 -15.15 4.76 9.52
CA THR A 42 -16.32 4.89 10.38
C THR A 42 -17.28 5.99 9.89
N ALA A 43 -16.74 7.14 9.48
CA ALA A 43 -17.55 8.24 8.94
C ALA A 43 -18.24 7.84 7.64
N VAL A 44 -17.53 7.17 6.71
CA VAL A 44 -18.14 6.69 5.46
C VAL A 44 -19.23 5.66 5.75
N LYS A 45 -18.98 4.68 6.62
CA LYS A 45 -19.97 3.65 6.99
C LYS A 45 -21.20 4.22 7.71
N SER A 46 -21.03 5.31 8.44
CA SER A 46 -22.18 6.01 9.08
C SER A 46 -23.01 6.86 8.11
N GLY A 47 -22.64 6.90 6.82
CA GLY A 47 -23.33 7.69 5.82
C GLY A 47 -23.02 9.19 5.85
N ALA A 48 -21.93 9.59 6.49
CA ALA A 48 -21.50 10.99 6.50
C ALA A 48 -21.23 11.49 5.08
N ARG A 49 -21.59 12.77 4.83
CA ARG A 49 -21.30 13.44 3.57
C ARG A 49 -19.93 14.10 3.58
N HIS A 50 -19.31 14.19 2.41
CA HIS A 50 -18.07 14.95 2.20
C HIS A 50 -16.92 14.53 3.15
N VAL A 51 -16.71 13.21 3.28
CA VAL A 51 -15.58 12.69 4.07
C VAL A 51 -14.30 12.86 3.27
N LYS A 52 -13.34 13.61 3.80
CA LYS A 52 -12.09 13.92 3.12
C LYS A 52 -10.98 12.93 3.48
N ALA A 53 -10.22 12.48 2.46
CA ALA A 53 -9.01 11.71 2.63
C ALA A 53 -7.83 12.39 1.93
N PRO A 54 -6.62 12.43 2.53
CA PRO A 54 -5.47 13.07 1.93
C PRO A 54 -5.04 12.37 0.64
N VAL A 55 -4.55 13.15 -0.34
CA VAL A 55 -3.93 12.63 -1.55
C VAL A 55 -2.48 12.28 -1.26
N TYR A 56 -2.02 11.17 -1.83
CA TYR A 56 -0.63 10.72 -1.76
C TYR A 56 0.02 10.72 -3.14
N SER A 57 1.24 11.20 -3.23
CA SER A 57 2.06 11.18 -4.45
C SER A 57 3.19 10.16 -4.32
N HIS A 58 3.21 9.18 -5.20
CA HIS A 58 4.33 8.24 -5.28
C HIS A 58 5.61 8.89 -5.80
N THR A 59 5.51 9.96 -6.59
CA THR A 59 6.67 10.71 -7.08
C THR A 59 7.34 11.47 -5.94
N LEU A 60 6.54 12.19 -5.13
CA LEU A 60 7.03 12.89 -3.95
C LEU A 60 7.34 11.95 -2.80
N TYR A 61 6.82 10.71 -2.88
CA TYR A 61 6.87 9.72 -1.80
C TYR A 61 6.26 10.25 -0.50
N ASP A 62 5.23 11.14 -0.61
CA ASP A 62 4.58 11.77 0.52
C ASP A 62 3.12 12.14 0.22
N ARG A 63 2.40 12.63 1.26
CA ARG A 63 1.11 13.30 1.10
C ARG A 63 1.30 14.60 0.34
N VAL A 64 0.35 14.91 -0.54
CA VAL A 64 0.33 16.21 -1.22
C VAL A 64 -0.29 17.22 -0.25
N PRO A 65 0.41 18.32 0.08
CA PRO A 65 -0.12 19.34 0.98
C PRO A 65 -1.45 19.88 0.46
N ASP A 66 -2.41 20.05 1.36
CA ASP A 66 -3.72 20.66 1.11
C ASP A 66 -4.58 20.02 0.01
N GLU A 67 -4.17 18.83 -0.50
CA GLU A 67 -4.98 18.07 -1.44
C GLU A 67 -5.73 16.93 -0.76
N PHE A 68 -7.05 16.84 -1.06
CA PHE A 68 -7.93 15.82 -0.51
C PHE A 68 -8.81 15.21 -1.60
N VAL A 69 -9.13 13.94 -1.43
CA VAL A 69 -10.24 13.28 -2.13
C VAL A 69 -11.48 13.46 -1.28
N ASP A 70 -12.54 13.96 -1.88
CA ASP A 70 -13.86 14.05 -1.26
C ASP A 70 -14.67 12.79 -1.57
N VAL A 71 -15.16 12.13 -0.54
CA VAL A 71 -15.99 10.92 -0.61
C VAL A 71 -17.37 11.25 -0.07
N ASP A 72 -18.38 11.28 -0.96
CA ASP A 72 -19.76 11.59 -0.61
C ASP A 72 -20.64 10.33 -0.76
N ARG A 73 -20.91 9.67 0.35
CA ARG A 73 -21.82 8.52 0.49
C ARG A 73 -21.74 7.50 -0.66
N PRO A 74 -20.60 6.83 -0.84
CA PRO A 74 -20.47 5.82 -1.89
C PRO A 74 -21.30 4.57 -1.53
N ASP A 75 -21.93 3.94 -2.53
CA ASP A 75 -22.58 2.63 -2.36
C ASP A 75 -21.56 1.54 -2.05
N ILE A 76 -20.36 1.65 -2.64
CA ILE A 76 -19.23 0.74 -2.43
C ILE A 76 -17.95 1.55 -2.23
N LEU A 77 -17.27 1.32 -1.12
CA LEU A 77 -15.92 1.82 -0.87
C LEU A 77 -14.93 0.66 -0.96
N ILE A 78 -13.98 0.76 -1.90
CA ILE A 78 -12.84 -0.17 -1.98
C ILE A 78 -11.64 0.49 -1.32
N LEU A 79 -11.15 -0.11 -0.24
CA LEU A 79 -9.94 0.30 0.45
C LEU A 79 -8.81 -0.68 0.13
N GLU A 80 -7.75 -0.21 -0.50
CA GLU A 80 -6.57 -1.04 -0.80
C GLU A 80 -5.35 -0.61 0.00
N GLY A 81 -4.53 -1.57 0.39
CA GLY A 81 -3.28 -1.31 1.09
C GLY A 81 -2.68 -2.56 1.71
N LEU A 82 -1.37 -2.54 1.93
CA LEU A 82 -0.62 -3.67 2.50
C LEU A 82 -1.06 -4.01 3.94
N ASN A 83 -1.53 -3.01 4.69
CA ASN A 83 -1.79 -3.14 6.12
C ASN A 83 -3.29 -3.01 6.49
N VAL A 84 -4.20 -3.10 5.50
CA VAL A 84 -5.64 -2.94 5.77
C VAL A 84 -6.26 -4.13 6.51
N LEU A 85 -5.62 -5.30 6.47
CA LEU A 85 -6.06 -6.52 7.17
C LEU A 85 -5.33 -6.76 8.50
N GLN A 86 -4.57 -5.79 8.99
CA GLN A 86 -3.85 -5.90 10.27
C GLN A 86 -4.79 -6.19 11.43
N THR A 87 -4.25 -6.90 12.41
CA THR A 87 -4.91 -7.25 13.68
C THR A 87 -4.22 -6.58 14.85
N GLY A 88 -4.93 -6.43 15.95
CA GLY A 88 -4.38 -5.86 17.17
C GLY A 88 -5.25 -6.19 18.38
N PRO A 89 -4.83 -5.77 19.57
CA PRO A 89 -5.57 -6.02 20.80
C PRO A 89 -6.83 -5.15 20.94
N THR A 90 -6.99 -4.15 20.07
CA THR A 90 -8.13 -3.24 20.05
C THR A 90 -8.85 -3.34 18.70
N LEU A 91 -9.95 -2.62 18.53
CA LEU A 91 -10.68 -2.52 17.26
C LEU A 91 -9.75 -2.06 16.14
N MET A 92 -9.66 -2.86 15.08
CA MET A 92 -8.84 -2.60 13.91
C MET A 92 -9.71 -2.27 12.70
N ILE A 93 -9.12 -1.59 11.71
CA ILE A 93 -9.82 -1.22 10.48
C ILE A 93 -10.43 -2.43 9.76
N SER A 94 -9.76 -3.58 9.81
CA SER A 94 -10.23 -4.84 9.22
C SER A 94 -11.55 -5.34 9.79
N ASP A 95 -11.89 -4.94 11.03
CA ASP A 95 -13.14 -5.33 11.69
C ASP A 95 -14.35 -4.54 11.16
N LEU A 96 -14.09 -3.44 10.43
CA LEU A 96 -15.13 -2.62 9.81
C LEU A 96 -15.46 -3.04 8.37
N PHE A 97 -14.78 -4.02 7.79
CA PHE A 97 -15.01 -4.44 6.41
C PHE A 97 -16.17 -5.43 6.31
N ASP A 98 -17.04 -5.22 5.34
CA ASP A 98 -18.11 -6.15 5.01
C ASP A 98 -17.56 -7.35 4.22
N PHE A 99 -16.51 -7.13 3.43
CA PHE A 99 -15.83 -8.14 2.64
C PHE A 99 -14.36 -7.79 2.46
N SER A 100 -13.49 -8.78 2.41
CA SER A 100 -12.06 -8.57 2.26
C SER A 100 -11.41 -9.54 1.29
N VAL A 101 -10.46 -9.03 0.51
CA VAL A 101 -9.71 -9.80 -0.49
C VAL A 101 -8.23 -9.72 -0.19
N TYR A 102 -7.57 -10.87 -0.06
CA TYR A 102 -6.12 -10.96 -0.02
C TYR A 102 -5.60 -11.40 -1.38
N VAL A 103 -4.71 -10.61 -1.98
CA VAL A 103 -4.03 -10.97 -3.22
C VAL A 103 -2.72 -11.65 -2.87
N ASP A 104 -2.65 -12.95 -3.14
CA ASP A 104 -1.52 -13.83 -2.82
C ASP A 104 -0.69 -14.13 -4.07
N ALA A 105 0.59 -14.42 -3.89
CA ALA A 105 1.46 -14.93 -4.95
C ALA A 105 2.68 -15.65 -4.34
N PRO A 106 3.37 -16.54 -5.10
CA PRO A 106 4.63 -17.09 -4.68
C PRO A 106 5.66 -15.99 -4.39
N ARG A 107 6.39 -16.10 -3.28
CA ARG A 107 7.39 -15.10 -2.85
C ARG A 107 8.39 -14.74 -3.96
N ALA A 108 8.90 -15.75 -4.69
CA ALA A 108 9.84 -15.52 -5.79
C ALA A 108 9.25 -14.68 -6.93
N ASP A 109 7.93 -14.79 -7.15
CA ASP A 109 7.23 -13.98 -8.15
C ASP A 109 7.06 -12.53 -7.68
N ILE A 110 6.74 -12.32 -6.41
CA ILE A 110 6.62 -10.97 -5.82
C ILE A 110 7.97 -10.25 -5.88
N GLU A 111 9.07 -10.93 -5.50
CA GLU A 111 10.43 -10.39 -5.58
C GLU A 111 10.78 -9.97 -7.00
N ARG A 112 10.56 -10.84 -7.98
CA ARG A 112 10.83 -10.54 -9.38
C ARG A 112 10.00 -9.36 -9.88
N TRP A 113 8.71 -9.29 -9.55
CA TRP A 113 7.84 -8.17 -9.94
C TRP A 113 8.32 -6.87 -9.31
N TYR A 114 8.78 -6.92 -8.07
CA TYR A 114 9.32 -5.76 -7.38
C TYR A 114 10.59 -5.23 -8.10
N ILE A 115 11.54 -6.11 -8.41
CA ILE A 115 12.78 -5.74 -9.11
C ILE A 115 12.45 -5.17 -10.50
N ASN A 116 11.61 -5.84 -11.27
CA ASN A 116 11.21 -5.38 -12.60
C ASN A 116 10.51 -4.01 -12.55
N ARG A 117 9.64 -3.81 -11.57
CA ARG A 117 8.98 -2.52 -11.34
C ARG A 117 9.99 -1.43 -10.99
N PHE A 118 10.96 -1.71 -10.13
CA PHE A 118 12.02 -0.77 -9.77
C PHE A 118 12.81 -0.32 -11.00
N LEU A 119 13.24 -1.26 -11.86
CA LEU A 119 13.93 -0.97 -13.10
C LEU A 119 13.09 -0.13 -14.07
N SER A 120 11.80 -0.44 -14.19
CA SER A 120 10.87 0.37 -15.00
C SER A 120 10.69 1.79 -14.45
N LEU A 121 10.53 1.95 -13.13
CA LEU A 121 10.38 3.26 -12.49
C LEU A 121 11.66 4.10 -12.58
N ARG A 122 12.83 3.49 -12.57
CA ARG A 122 14.11 4.14 -12.80
C ARG A 122 14.15 4.86 -14.16
N GLN A 123 13.57 4.25 -15.17
CA GLN A 123 13.51 4.83 -16.53
C GLN A 123 12.43 5.90 -16.68
N THR A 124 11.50 6.00 -15.74
CA THR A 124 10.31 6.87 -15.83
C THR A 124 10.16 7.80 -14.62
N ALA A 125 9.47 7.34 -13.58
CA ALA A 125 9.09 8.17 -12.44
C ALA A 125 10.28 8.70 -11.62
N PHE A 126 11.41 7.99 -11.56
CA PHE A 126 12.60 8.47 -10.84
C PHE A 126 13.32 9.62 -11.57
N ARG A 127 13.05 9.80 -12.86
CA ARG A 127 13.55 10.93 -13.66
C ARG A 127 12.68 12.18 -13.60
N ALA A 128 11.52 12.09 -12.94
CA ALA A 128 10.63 13.24 -12.81
C ALA A 128 11.26 14.32 -11.93
N PRO A 129 11.05 15.61 -12.22
CA PRO A 129 11.53 16.70 -11.36
C PRO A 129 11.03 16.53 -9.93
N GLY A 130 11.93 16.64 -8.96
CA GLY A 130 11.61 16.48 -7.53
C GLY A 130 11.29 15.05 -7.08
N ALA A 131 11.60 14.04 -7.89
CA ALA A 131 11.37 12.64 -7.50
C ALA A 131 12.24 12.26 -6.29
N HIS A 132 11.61 11.66 -5.28
CA HIS A 132 12.29 11.20 -4.06
C HIS A 132 13.43 10.20 -4.34
N PHE A 133 13.29 9.40 -5.38
CA PHE A 133 14.25 8.37 -5.78
C PHE A 133 15.12 8.78 -6.99
N ALA A 134 15.30 10.09 -7.22
CA ALA A 134 16.07 10.61 -8.37
C ALA A 134 17.50 10.07 -8.44
N ASP A 135 18.16 9.84 -7.30
CA ASP A 135 19.52 9.32 -7.22
C ASP A 135 19.67 7.95 -7.91
N TYR A 136 18.63 7.14 -7.91
CA TYR A 136 18.66 5.83 -8.58
C TYR A 136 18.47 5.92 -10.10
N ALA A 137 18.04 7.07 -10.63
CA ALA A 137 17.81 7.25 -12.08
C ALA A 137 19.08 7.18 -12.92
N THR A 138 20.25 7.44 -12.29
CA THR A 138 21.58 7.45 -12.95
C THR A 138 22.27 6.09 -12.95
N LEU A 139 21.80 5.13 -12.15
CA LEU A 139 22.38 3.79 -12.07
C LEU A 139 22.22 3.04 -13.40
N ASP A 140 23.14 2.15 -13.74
CA ASP A 140 22.94 1.15 -14.78
C ASP A 140 21.95 0.04 -14.35
N ASP A 141 21.63 -0.89 -15.24
CA ASP A 141 20.62 -1.93 -14.96
C ASP A 141 21.08 -2.91 -13.88
N GLU A 142 22.37 -3.24 -13.82
CA GLU A 142 22.93 -4.17 -12.86
C GLU A 142 22.97 -3.57 -11.46
N ALA A 143 23.52 -2.36 -11.32
CA ALA A 143 23.55 -1.63 -10.05
C ALA A 143 22.12 -1.34 -9.52
N ALA A 144 21.19 -0.96 -10.39
CA ALA A 144 19.81 -0.73 -10.01
C ALA A 144 19.10 -2.03 -9.55
N ALA A 145 19.34 -3.15 -10.22
CA ALA A 145 18.82 -4.44 -9.81
C ALA A 145 19.37 -4.88 -8.45
N GLU A 146 20.65 -4.62 -8.18
CA GLU A 146 21.28 -4.94 -6.89
C GLU A 146 20.70 -4.07 -5.76
N VAL A 147 20.50 -2.77 -5.99
CA VAL A 147 19.80 -1.89 -5.05
C VAL A 147 18.39 -2.41 -4.78
N ALA A 148 17.65 -2.77 -5.81
CA ALA A 148 16.29 -3.30 -5.67
C ALA A 148 16.27 -4.61 -4.84
N ARG A 149 17.21 -5.55 -5.07
CA ARG A 149 17.32 -6.78 -4.28
C ARG A 149 17.62 -6.50 -2.82
N ARG A 150 18.53 -5.56 -2.53
CA ARG A 150 18.87 -5.15 -1.17
C ARG A 150 17.67 -4.56 -0.44
N ILE A 151 16.93 -3.64 -1.08
CA ILE A 151 15.71 -3.08 -0.49
C ILE A 151 14.66 -4.17 -0.27
N TRP A 152 14.51 -5.09 -1.23
CA TRP A 152 13.63 -6.24 -1.07
C TRP A 152 13.98 -7.06 0.18
N GLN A 153 15.23 -7.46 0.32
CA GLN A 153 15.68 -8.31 1.41
C GLN A 153 15.62 -7.62 2.79
N GLN A 154 15.96 -6.33 2.85
CA GLN A 154 16.07 -5.60 4.10
C GLN A 154 14.75 -4.97 4.57
N VAL A 155 13.85 -4.66 3.66
CA VAL A 155 12.62 -3.92 3.96
C VAL A 155 11.37 -4.68 3.57
N ASN A 156 11.23 -5.04 2.29
CA ASN A 156 9.96 -5.55 1.78
C ASN A 156 9.68 -6.99 2.23
N LEU A 157 10.71 -7.84 2.22
CA LEU A 157 10.57 -9.24 2.62
C LEU A 157 10.25 -9.41 4.11
N PRO A 158 10.95 -8.74 5.04
CA PRO A 158 10.56 -8.75 6.45
C PRO A 158 9.13 -8.25 6.66
N ASN A 159 8.74 -7.11 6.02
CA ASN A 159 7.37 -6.62 6.12
C ASN A 159 6.34 -7.62 5.57
N LEU A 160 6.64 -8.27 4.45
CA LEU A 160 5.78 -9.31 3.87
C LEU A 160 5.58 -10.46 4.86
N THR A 161 6.67 -11.00 5.42
CA THR A 161 6.64 -12.20 6.26
C THR A 161 6.09 -11.95 7.65
N GLU A 162 6.42 -10.82 8.25
CA GLU A 162 6.07 -10.51 9.63
C GLU A 162 4.70 -9.84 9.77
N ASN A 163 4.33 -8.99 8.80
CA ASN A 163 3.15 -8.14 8.92
C ASN A 163 2.03 -8.48 7.92
N ILE A 164 2.37 -8.80 6.66
CA ILE A 164 1.35 -8.94 5.61
C ILE A 164 0.85 -10.37 5.52
N LEU A 165 1.75 -11.33 5.38
CA LEU A 165 1.41 -12.75 5.20
C LEU A 165 0.53 -13.32 6.33
N PRO A 166 0.75 -13.00 7.61
CA PRO A 166 -0.10 -13.48 8.70
C PRO A 166 -1.56 -13.03 8.58
N THR A 167 -1.84 -11.90 7.91
CA THR A 167 -3.22 -11.39 7.76
C THR A 167 -4.05 -12.15 6.73
N ARG A 168 -3.43 -13.00 5.91
CA ARG A 168 -4.08 -13.78 4.85
C ARG A 168 -5.25 -14.63 5.35
N VAL A 169 -5.14 -15.17 6.57
CA VAL A 169 -6.17 -16.03 7.16
C VAL A 169 -7.46 -15.27 7.52
N ARG A 170 -7.39 -13.94 7.60
CA ARG A 170 -8.54 -13.09 7.90
C ARG A 170 -9.39 -12.76 6.67
N ALA A 171 -8.82 -12.88 5.48
CA ALA A 171 -9.52 -12.51 4.26
C ALA A 171 -10.74 -13.40 4.00
N SER A 172 -11.83 -12.77 3.56
CA SER A 172 -13.04 -13.47 3.07
C SER A 172 -12.71 -14.23 1.78
N LEU A 173 -11.82 -13.68 0.96
CA LEU A 173 -11.40 -14.24 -0.32
C LEU A 173 -9.88 -14.14 -0.47
N VAL A 174 -9.24 -15.22 -0.93
CA VAL A 174 -7.83 -15.22 -1.33
C VAL A 174 -7.74 -15.46 -2.83
N LEU A 175 -7.17 -14.50 -3.56
CA LEU A 175 -6.84 -14.60 -4.99
C LEU A 175 -5.35 -14.90 -5.12
N THR A 176 -4.98 -16.07 -5.63
CA THR A 176 -3.58 -16.39 -5.90
C THR A 176 -3.24 -16.06 -7.34
N LYS A 177 -2.21 -15.25 -7.52
CA LYS A 177 -1.67 -14.87 -8.83
C LYS A 177 -0.53 -15.77 -9.23
N SER A 178 -0.49 -16.14 -10.49
CA SER A 178 0.65 -16.79 -11.15
C SER A 178 1.67 -15.76 -11.64
N ARG A 179 2.81 -16.25 -12.11
CA ARG A 179 3.95 -15.47 -12.59
C ARG A 179 3.59 -14.40 -13.63
N ASP A 180 2.62 -14.70 -14.49
CA ASP A 180 2.10 -13.83 -15.57
C ASP A 180 0.99 -12.87 -15.10
N HIS A 181 0.84 -12.70 -13.79
CA HIS A 181 -0.18 -11.88 -13.13
C HIS A 181 -1.63 -12.37 -13.26
N LYS A 182 -1.90 -13.50 -13.90
CA LYS A 182 -3.26 -14.06 -13.95
C LYS A 182 -3.65 -14.67 -12.61
N VAL A 183 -4.95 -14.66 -12.33
CA VAL A 183 -5.49 -15.38 -11.18
C VAL A 183 -5.50 -16.88 -11.50
N SER A 184 -4.70 -17.65 -10.77
CA SER A 184 -4.57 -19.10 -10.91
C SER A 184 -5.43 -19.87 -9.92
N ARG A 185 -5.79 -19.24 -8.79
CA ARG A 185 -6.60 -19.87 -7.74
C ARG A 185 -7.47 -18.83 -7.03
N VAL A 186 -8.70 -19.22 -6.74
CA VAL A 186 -9.62 -18.46 -5.88
C VAL A 186 -10.01 -19.36 -4.71
N ARG A 187 -9.91 -18.86 -3.50
CA ARG A 187 -10.33 -19.54 -2.28
C ARG A 187 -11.19 -18.62 -1.44
N MET A 188 -12.45 -19.00 -1.26
CA MET A 188 -13.38 -18.29 -0.40
C MET A 188 -13.43 -18.98 0.98
N ARG A 189 -13.48 -18.19 2.03
CA ARG A 189 -13.71 -18.67 3.38
C ARG A 189 -15.18 -19.05 3.51
N LYS A 190 -15.47 -20.25 4.03
CA LYS A 190 -16.82 -20.57 4.50
C LYS A 190 -17.09 -19.76 5.77
N LEU A 191 -18.20 -19.06 5.80
CA LEU A 191 -18.75 -18.42 7.00
C LEU A 191 -19.36 -19.48 7.89
#